data_50915d4e66894131caaf6b978b5c539e
#
_entry.id   50915d4e66894131caaf6b978b5c539e
#
_cell.length_a   1.000
_cell.length_b   1.000
_cell.length_c   1.000
_cell.angle_alpha   90.00
_cell.angle_beta   90.00
_cell.angle_gamma   90.00
#
_symmetry.space_group_name_H-M   'P 1'
#
loop_
_entity.id
_entity.type
_entity.pdbx_description
1 polymer ?
#
loop_
_entity_poly.entity_id
_entity_poly.type
_entity_poly.pdbx_seq_one_letter_code
_entity_poly.pdbx_strand_id
1 'polypeptide(L)'
;EQATASAQGPGYGLPVLIRNRVSIGAALFYSMAALNTYALLAWLPTIFAAQGQSQAQAATMYSIYTFMTLPMAAITPAITSKLKNPLPFGVLLSSVAAIGYFGILYAPSSTAMVWAFIAGIGGGAFPFAMTMFNLRTRSPVGSAAVTGFALGCGYAVGTVGPFLGGLLSTATGSWDLPLLVFAAIAIPMAFGAFLLSHSGIFED
;
A
#
# COMPACT_ATOMS: atom_id res chain seq x y z
N GLU A 1 -11.71 -15.39 -39.77
CA GLU A 1 -12.65 -15.26 -38.62
C GLU A 1 -12.69 -16.49 -37.68
N GLN A 2 -11.53 -17.11 -37.33
CA GLN A 2 -11.46 -18.26 -36.40
C GLN A 2 -10.09 -18.36 -35.67
N ALA A 3 -9.40 -17.24 -35.39
CA ALA A 3 -8.05 -17.27 -34.79
C ALA A 3 -7.96 -16.64 -33.38
N THR A 4 -9.06 -16.43 -32.67
CA THR A 4 -9.06 -15.76 -31.36
C THR A 4 -9.62 -16.57 -30.18
N ALA A 5 -9.84 -17.88 -30.33
CA ALA A 5 -10.57 -18.67 -29.32
C ALA A 5 -9.71 -19.74 -28.59
N SER A 6 -8.38 -19.72 -28.63
CA SER A 6 -7.60 -20.84 -28.07
C SER A 6 -6.36 -20.49 -27.23
N ALA A 7 -6.36 -19.35 -26.54
CA ALA A 7 -5.28 -19.00 -25.62
C ALA A 7 -5.73 -18.80 -24.14
N GLN A 8 -6.95 -19.25 -23.79
CA GLN A 8 -7.41 -19.26 -22.40
C GLN A 8 -7.27 -20.68 -21.86
N GLY A 9 -6.10 -20.98 -21.26
CA GLY A 9 -6.00 -22.09 -20.33
C GLY A 9 -7.02 -21.89 -19.18
N PRO A 10 -7.39 -22.96 -18.43
CA PRO A 10 -8.38 -22.84 -17.38
C PRO A 10 -7.95 -21.75 -16.39
N GLY A 11 -8.74 -20.69 -16.30
CA GLY A 11 -8.46 -19.57 -15.37
C GLY A 11 -8.45 -20.10 -13.93
N TYR A 12 -7.56 -19.54 -13.10
CA TYR A 12 -7.51 -19.90 -11.68
C TYR A 12 -8.76 -19.40 -10.96
N GLY A 13 -9.56 -20.33 -10.46
CA GLY A 13 -10.78 -20.02 -9.70
C GLY A 13 -10.49 -19.48 -8.29
N LEU A 14 -11.46 -18.78 -7.71
CA LEU A 14 -11.37 -18.24 -6.36
C LEU A 14 -10.90 -19.27 -5.29
N PRO A 15 -11.32 -20.55 -5.29
CA PRO A 15 -10.84 -21.53 -4.31
C PRO A 15 -9.33 -21.78 -4.34
N VAL A 16 -8.69 -21.62 -5.50
CA VAL A 16 -7.22 -21.72 -5.62
C VAL A 16 -6.57 -20.49 -5.03
N LEU A 17 -7.07 -19.30 -5.39
CA LEU A 17 -6.51 -18.02 -4.96
C LEU A 17 -6.54 -17.83 -3.44
N ILE A 18 -7.65 -18.17 -2.78
CA ILE A 18 -7.80 -18.03 -1.32
C ILE A 18 -6.97 -19.04 -0.50
N ARG A 19 -6.41 -20.07 -1.14
CA ARG A 19 -5.56 -21.09 -0.48
C ARG A 19 -4.09 -20.94 -0.82
N ASN A 20 -3.76 -20.20 -1.86
CA ASN A 20 -2.39 -20.03 -2.30
C ASN A 20 -1.71 -18.90 -1.51
N ARG A 21 -0.52 -19.19 -0.95
CA ARG A 21 0.22 -18.25 -0.11
C ARG A 21 0.67 -16.99 -0.86
N VAL A 22 0.98 -17.11 -2.15
CA VAL A 22 1.34 -15.96 -2.99
C VAL A 22 0.15 -15.01 -3.12
N SER A 23 -1.03 -15.54 -3.45
CA SER A 23 -2.26 -14.75 -3.59
C SER A 23 -2.68 -14.10 -2.28
N ILE A 24 -2.59 -14.83 -1.17
CA ILE A 24 -2.90 -14.30 0.18
C ILE A 24 -1.92 -13.17 0.54
N GLY A 25 -0.62 -13.39 0.34
CA GLY A 25 0.40 -12.37 0.58
C GLY A 25 0.21 -11.13 -0.29
N ALA A 26 -0.13 -11.33 -1.57
CA ALA A 26 -0.44 -10.27 -2.52
C ALA A 26 -1.65 -9.45 -2.07
N ALA A 27 -2.76 -10.13 -1.75
CA ALA A 27 -3.99 -9.49 -1.29
C ALA A 27 -3.79 -8.74 0.02
N LEU A 28 -3.10 -9.35 1.00
CA LEU A 28 -2.84 -8.72 2.30
C LEU A 28 -1.97 -7.47 2.15
N PHE A 29 -0.82 -7.58 1.50
CA PHE A 29 0.09 -6.45 1.32
C PHE A 29 -0.58 -5.29 0.58
N TYR A 30 -1.21 -5.59 -0.56
CA TYR A 30 -1.86 -4.57 -1.38
C TYR A 30 -3.07 -3.94 -0.67
N SER A 31 -3.88 -4.72 0.04
CA SER A 31 -5.03 -4.22 0.80
C SER A 31 -4.62 -3.26 1.91
N MET A 32 -3.56 -3.58 2.64
CA MET A 32 -3.04 -2.72 3.70
C MET A 32 -2.43 -1.43 3.14
N ALA A 33 -1.72 -1.53 2.02
CA ALA A 33 -1.22 -0.36 1.30
C ALA A 33 -2.36 0.54 0.80
N ALA A 34 -3.41 -0.04 0.22
CA ALA A 34 -4.58 0.68 -0.28
C ALA A 34 -5.33 1.38 0.86
N LEU A 35 -5.60 0.68 1.96
CA LEU A 35 -6.27 1.24 3.14
C LEU A 35 -5.54 2.47 3.66
N ASN A 36 -4.23 2.35 3.87
CA ASN A 36 -3.38 3.45 4.33
C ASN A 36 -3.38 4.64 3.36
N THR A 37 -3.13 4.37 2.08
CA THR A 37 -3.01 5.43 1.08
C THR A 37 -4.32 6.17 0.91
N TYR A 38 -5.45 5.47 0.81
CA TYR A 38 -6.76 6.12 0.62
C TYR A 38 -7.20 6.89 1.86
N ALA A 39 -6.88 6.40 3.06
CA ALA A 39 -7.11 7.15 4.29
C ALA A 39 -6.36 8.48 4.29
N LEU A 40 -5.08 8.50 3.95
CA LEU A 40 -4.29 9.72 3.91
C LEU A 40 -4.69 10.65 2.75
N LEU A 41 -5.00 10.10 1.57
CA LEU A 41 -5.51 10.92 0.47
C LEU A 41 -6.80 11.66 0.85
N ALA A 42 -7.65 11.04 1.67
CA ALA A 42 -8.88 11.66 2.14
C ALA A 42 -8.65 12.68 3.26
N TRP A 43 -7.76 12.40 4.20
CA TRP A 43 -7.73 13.12 5.48
C TRP A 43 -6.45 13.93 5.74
N LEU A 44 -5.38 13.76 4.98
CA LEU A 44 -4.10 14.40 5.25
C LEU A 44 -4.20 15.94 5.35
N PRO A 45 -4.92 16.65 4.45
CA PRO A 45 -5.12 18.10 4.62
C PRO A 45 -5.83 18.47 5.90
N THR A 46 -6.85 17.70 6.29
CA THR A 46 -7.62 17.93 7.52
C THR A 46 -6.78 17.66 8.77
N ILE A 47 -5.92 16.63 8.72
CA ILE A 47 -4.98 16.31 9.81
C ILE A 47 -4.02 17.48 10.04
N PHE A 48 -3.41 18.01 8.99
CA PHE A 48 -2.49 19.14 9.11
C PHE A 48 -3.19 20.43 9.56
N ALA A 49 -4.42 20.68 9.08
CA ALA A 49 -5.22 21.81 9.54
C ALA A 49 -5.55 21.70 11.04
N ALA A 50 -5.89 20.50 11.52
CA ALA A 50 -6.13 20.25 12.95
C ALA A 50 -4.88 20.45 13.82
N GLN A 51 -3.68 20.32 13.24
CA GLN A 51 -2.39 20.62 13.89
C GLN A 51 -1.99 22.11 13.81
N GLY A 52 -2.91 23.00 13.39
CA GLY A 52 -2.68 24.44 13.34
C GLY A 52 -1.99 24.93 12.07
N GLN A 53 -1.84 24.11 11.03
CA GLN A 53 -1.33 24.55 9.75
C GLN A 53 -2.41 25.36 8.99
N SER A 54 -2.00 26.39 8.29
CA SER A 54 -2.90 27.12 7.39
C SER A 54 -3.35 26.22 6.23
N GLN A 55 -4.46 26.54 5.60
CA GLN A 55 -4.98 25.79 4.45
C GLN A 55 -3.95 25.68 3.33
N ALA A 56 -3.18 26.73 3.06
CA ALA A 56 -2.12 26.73 2.05
C ALA A 56 -0.97 25.78 2.43
N GLN A 57 -0.56 25.77 3.71
CA GLN A 57 0.45 24.85 4.21
C GLN A 57 -0.01 23.40 4.14
N ALA A 58 -1.24 23.10 4.59
CA ALA A 58 -1.82 21.77 4.51
C ALA A 58 -1.89 21.25 3.05
N ALA A 59 -2.29 22.11 2.10
CA ALA A 59 -2.30 21.77 0.68
C ALA A 59 -0.88 21.52 0.14
N THR A 60 0.12 22.28 0.59
CA THR A 60 1.52 22.06 0.21
C THR A 60 2.02 20.70 0.70
N MET A 61 1.76 20.34 1.94
CA MET A 61 2.15 19.05 2.53
C MET A 61 1.46 17.88 1.85
N TYR A 62 0.18 18.03 1.52
CA TYR A 62 -0.55 17.05 0.70
C TYR A 62 0.08 16.89 -0.69
N SER A 63 0.48 18.00 -1.32
CA SER A 63 1.15 17.97 -2.63
C SER A 63 2.50 17.26 -2.54
N ILE A 64 3.29 17.49 -1.50
CA ILE A 64 4.56 16.79 -1.25
C ILE A 64 4.32 15.29 -1.08
N TYR A 65 3.36 14.90 -0.26
CA TYR A 65 3.00 13.49 -0.06
C TYR A 65 2.63 12.82 -1.38
N THR A 66 1.74 13.42 -2.16
CA THR A 66 1.27 12.85 -3.43
C THR A 66 2.36 12.86 -4.51
N PHE A 67 3.17 13.93 -4.56
CA PHE A 67 4.28 14.02 -5.51
C PHE A 67 5.29 12.89 -5.35
N MET A 68 5.53 12.43 -4.12
CA MET A 68 6.47 11.34 -3.86
C MET A 68 6.06 10.01 -4.49
N THR A 69 4.78 9.82 -4.81
CA THR A 69 4.32 8.62 -5.52
C THR A 69 4.92 8.49 -6.92
N LEU A 70 5.23 9.61 -7.59
CA LEU A 70 5.80 9.61 -8.94
C LEU A 70 7.22 9.01 -9.00
N PRO A 71 8.22 9.53 -8.24
CA PRO A 71 9.55 8.90 -8.24
C PRO A 71 9.50 7.48 -7.69
N MET A 72 8.63 7.18 -6.72
CA MET A 72 8.51 5.82 -6.19
C MET A 72 7.93 4.84 -7.20
N ALA A 73 7.08 5.28 -8.12
CA ALA A 73 6.56 4.45 -9.21
C ALA A 73 7.67 3.95 -10.16
N ALA A 74 8.73 4.72 -10.35
CA ALA A 74 9.88 4.35 -11.18
C ALA A 74 10.97 3.60 -10.39
N ILE A 75 11.31 4.10 -9.20
CA ILE A 75 12.42 3.60 -8.39
C ILE A 75 12.11 2.21 -7.81
N THR A 76 10.89 2.02 -7.30
CA THR A 76 10.52 0.79 -6.60
C THR A 76 10.58 -0.46 -7.47
N PRO A 77 10.03 -0.50 -8.69
CA PRO A 77 10.17 -1.66 -9.57
C PRO A 77 11.64 -1.93 -9.95
N ALA A 78 12.40 -0.87 -10.22
CA ALA A 78 13.81 -0.98 -10.58
C ALA A 78 14.69 -1.60 -9.47
N ILE A 79 14.36 -1.30 -8.20
CA ILE A 79 15.01 -1.91 -7.04
C ILE A 79 14.49 -3.34 -6.85
N THR A 80 13.16 -3.51 -6.77
CA THR A 80 12.53 -4.80 -6.43
C THR A 80 12.96 -5.92 -7.38
N SER A 81 13.02 -5.64 -8.70
CA SER A 81 13.38 -6.63 -9.70
C SER A 81 14.84 -7.13 -9.62
N LYS A 82 15.72 -6.37 -8.97
CA LYS A 82 17.14 -6.72 -8.80
C LYS A 82 17.45 -7.40 -7.48
N LEU A 83 16.52 -7.37 -6.51
CA LEU A 83 16.73 -7.94 -5.18
C LEU A 83 16.59 -9.46 -5.21
N LYS A 84 17.61 -10.17 -4.70
CA LYS A 84 17.52 -11.62 -4.44
C LYS A 84 16.49 -11.93 -3.34
N ASN A 85 16.42 -11.07 -2.32
CA ASN A 85 15.42 -11.13 -1.27
C ASN A 85 14.68 -9.79 -1.19
N PRO A 86 13.42 -9.71 -1.66
CA PRO A 86 12.64 -8.48 -1.64
C PRO A 86 12.03 -8.15 -0.27
N LEU A 87 12.05 -9.08 0.69
CA LEU A 87 11.44 -8.88 2.02
C LEU A 87 11.94 -7.63 2.76
N PRO A 88 13.26 -7.36 2.91
CA PRO A 88 13.70 -6.18 3.63
C PRO A 88 13.17 -4.87 3.00
N PHE A 89 13.04 -4.85 1.69
CA PHE A 89 12.52 -3.68 0.98
C PHE A 89 11.02 -3.51 1.18
N GLY A 90 10.24 -4.59 1.14
CA GLY A 90 8.81 -4.56 1.46
C GLY A 90 8.54 -4.13 2.89
N VAL A 91 9.33 -4.62 3.86
CA VAL A 91 9.27 -4.19 5.26
C VAL A 91 9.68 -2.73 5.41
N LEU A 92 10.72 -2.28 4.71
CA LEU A 92 11.14 -0.88 4.71
C LEU A 92 10.02 0.04 4.25
N LEU A 93 9.36 -0.26 3.12
CA LEU A 93 8.25 0.54 2.61
C LEU A 93 7.07 0.61 3.59
N SER A 94 6.74 -0.51 4.25
CA SER A 94 5.71 -0.55 5.30
C SER A 94 6.10 0.32 6.50
N SER A 95 7.37 0.24 6.95
CA SER A 95 7.87 0.95 8.11
C SER A 95 8.01 2.45 7.87
N VAL A 96 8.45 2.87 6.69
CA VAL A 96 8.63 4.29 6.34
C VAL A 96 7.30 5.03 6.39
N ALA A 97 6.21 4.43 5.91
CA ALA A 97 4.87 5.02 6.06
C ALA A 97 4.50 5.24 7.53
N ALA A 98 4.68 4.21 8.37
CA ALA A 98 4.41 4.30 9.81
C ALA A 98 5.28 5.37 10.52
N ILE A 99 6.58 5.43 10.18
CA ILE A 99 7.48 6.46 10.70
C ILE A 99 6.99 7.87 10.32
N GLY A 100 6.53 8.05 9.08
CA GLY A 100 5.92 9.30 8.63
C GLY A 100 4.71 9.69 9.49
N TYR A 101 3.82 8.74 9.81
CA TYR A 101 2.63 8.99 10.65
C TYR A 101 3.00 9.32 12.09
N PHE A 102 3.96 8.64 12.69
CA PHE A 102 4.49 9.00 14.00
C PHE A 102 5.11 10.41 14.00
N GLY A 103 5.82 10.77 12.93
CA GLY A 103 6.35 12.11 12.79
C GLY A 103 5.25 13.18 12.67
N ILE A 104 4.20 12.92 11.87
CA ILE A 104 3.03 13.82 11.78
C ILE A 104 2.36 13.96 13.14
N LEU A 105 2.30 12.89 13.95
CA LEU A 105 1.62 12.90 15.25
C LEU A 105 2.42 13.62 16.35
N TYR A 106 3.72 13.36 16.44
CA TYR A 106 4.50 13.74 17.63
C TYR A 106 5.55 14.82 17.37
N ALA A 107 5.91 15.08 16.12
CA ALA A 107 6.95 16.07 15.82
C ALA A 107 6.38 17.51 15.80
N PRO A 108 7.23 18.51 16.01
CA PRO A 108 6.83 19.91 15.89
C PRO A 108 6.23 20.22 14.52
N SER A 109 5.19 21.05 14.49
CA SER A 109 4.51 21.45 13.25
C SER A 109 5.44 22.12 12.22
N SER A 110 6.56 22.69 12.66
CA SER A 110 7.60 23.24 11.80
C SER A 110 8.29 22.20 10.91
N THR A 111 8.22 20.91 11.27
CA THR A 111 8.82 19.79 10.52
C THR A 111 7.81 19.01 9.69
N ALA A 112 6.56 19.45 9.62
CA ALA A 112 5.46 18.75 8.96
C ALA A 112 5.74 18.37 7.50
N MET A 113 6.46 19.23 6.74
CA MET A 113 6.88 18.93 5.37
C MET A 113 7.77 17.68 5.28
N VAL A 114 8.70 17.51 6.22
CA VAL A 114 9.61 16.36 6.27
C VAL A 114 8.82 15.07 6.49
N TRP A 115 7.83 15.11 7.37
CA TRP A 115 7.02 13.94 7.69
C TRP A 115 6.02 13.60 6.59
N ALA A 116 5.46 14.60 5.90
CA ALA A 116 4.66 14.40 4.70
C ALA A 116 5.49 13.74 3.58
N PHE A 117 6.74 14.17 3.40
CA PHE A 117 7.67 13.57 2.45
C PHE A 117 7.99 12.11 2.80
N ILE A 118 8.34 11.83 4.07
CA ILE A 118 8.64 10.48 4.55
C ILE A 118 7.43 9.56 4.37
N ALA A 119 6.23 10.01 4.77
CA ALA A 119 5.00 9.25 4.57
C ALA A 119 4.73 8.96 3.09
N GLY A 120 5.02 9.92 2.20
CA GLY A 120 4.86 9.78 0.75
C GLY A 120 5.76 8.71 0.12
N ILE A 121 6.96 8.47 0.68
CA ILE A 121 7.83 7.36 0.25
C ILE A 121 7.12 6.02 0.41
N GLY A 122 6.26 5.87 1.41
CA GLY A 122 5.42 4.69 1.60
C GLY A 122 4.52 4.36 0.41
N GLY A 123 4.23 5.34 -0.46
CA GLY A 123 3.53 5.14 -1.74
C GLY A 123 4.23 4.17 -2.69
N GLY A 124 5.51 3.88 -2.47
CA GLY A 124 6.26 2.82 -3.15
C GLY A 124 5.70 1.40 -2.92
N ALA A 125 4.81 1.22 -1.94
CA ALA A 125 4.17 -0.06 -1.68
C ALA A 125 3.35 -0.59 -2.87
N PHE A 126 2.65 0.28 -3.60
CA PHE A 126 1.87 -0.14 -4.77
C PHE A 126 2.76 -0.71 -5.89
N PRO A 127 3.75 0.03 -6.41
CA PRO A 127 4.64 -0.51 -7.44
C PRO A 127 5.46 -1.70 -6.94
N PHE A 128 5.79 -1.79 -5.64
CA PHE A 128 6.38 -2.99 -5.05
C PHE A 128 5.44 -4.20 -5.22
N ALA A 129 4.18 -4.07 -4.82
CA ALA A 129 3.20 -5.13 -4.92
C ALA A 129 3.03 -5.61 -6.37
N MET A 130 2.83 -4.67 -7.32
CA MET A 130 2.69 -4.98 -8.75
C MET A 130 3.90 -5.72 -9.31
N THR A 131 5.11 -5.31 -8.91
CA THR A 131 6.34 -5.99 -9.33
C THR A 131 6.40 -7.40 -8.75
N MET A 132 6.06 -7.56 -7.46
CA MET A 132 6.05 -8.87 -6.80
C MET A 132 5.02 -9.83 -7.42
N PHE A 133 3.85 -9.35 -7.84
CA PHE A 133 2.86 -10.19 -8.50
C PHE A 133 3.44 -10.83 -9.78
N ASN A 134 4.14 -10.04 -10.58
CA ASN A 134 4.82 -10.56 -11.78
C ASN A 134 6.01 -11.47 -11.47
N LEU A 135 6.79 -11.15 -10.43
CA LEU A 135 7.95 -11.97 -10.04
C LEU A 135 7.56 -13.31 -9.39
N ARG A 136 6.33 -13.43 -8.90
CA ARG A 136 5.80 -14.63 -8.24
C ARG A 136 4.85 -15.45 -9.11
N THR A 137 4.80 -15.17 -10.40
CA THR A 137 4.03 -15.91 -11.40
C THR A 137 4.88 -16.22 -12.62
N ARG A 138 4.61 -17.35 -13.31
CA ARG A 138 5.32 -17.74 -14.54
C ARG A 138 4.51 -17.44 -15.80
N SER A 139 3.19 -17.44 -15.67
CA SER A 139 2.29 -17.29 -16.80
C SER A 139 1.54 -15.95 -16.76
N PRO A 140 1.20 -15.37 -17.92
CA PRO A 140 0.32 -14.20 -17.97
C PRO A 140 -1.04 -14.44 -17.30
N VAL A 141 -1.56 -15.68 -17.38
CA VAL A 141 -2.83 -16.06 -16.75
C VAL A 141 -2.71 -16.06 -15.23
N GLY A 142 -1.61 -16.64 -14.69
CA GLY A 142 -1.32 -16.60 -13.25
C GLY A 142 -1.13 -15.17 -12.74
N SER A 143 -0.36 -14.36 -13.46
CA SER A 143 -0.16 -12.95 -13.12
C SER A 143 -1.47 -12.17 -13.11
N ALA A 144 -2.31 -12.35 -14.12
CA ALA A 144 -3.63 -11.71 -14.18
C ALA A 144 -4.55 -12.17 -13.04
N ALA A 145 -4.53 -13.46 -12.69
CA ALA A 145 -5.34 -14.02 -11.61
C ALA A 145 -4.93 -13.47 -10.23
N VAL A 146 -3.62 -13.51 -9.91
CA VAL A 146 -3.09 -12.96 -8.63
C VAL A 146 -3.33 -11.46 -8.55
N THR A 147 -3.06 -10.73 -9.62
CA THR A 147 -3.28 -9.28 -9.69
C THR A 147 -4.75 -8.94 -9.51
N GLY A 148 -5.65 -9.58 -10.26
CA GLY A 148 -7.09 -9.34 -10.15
C GLY A 148 -7.63 -9.62 -8.75
N PHE A 149 -7.20 -10.71 -8.12
CA PHE A 149 -7.57 -11.05 -6.75
C PHE A 149 -7.05 -10.03 -5.75
N ALA A 150 -5.77 -9.66 -5.82
CA ALA A 150 -5.16 -8.69 -4.92
C ALA A 150 -5.77 -7.29 -5.06
N LEU A 151 -6.03 -6.84 -6.30
CA LEU A 151 -6.71 -5.56 -6.57
C LEU A 151 -8.16 -5.57 -6.06
N GLY A 152 -8.91 -6.65 -6.30
CA GLY A 152 -10.29 -6.78 -5.82
C GLY A 152 -10.37 -6.69 -4.29
N CYS A 153 -9.53 -7.45 -3.58
CA CYS A 153 -9.40 -7.34 -2.12
C CYS A 153 -8.95 -5.94 -1.69
N GLY A 154 -7.95 -5.40 -2.40
CA GLY A 154 -7.36 -4.11 -2.06
C GLY A 154 -8.32 -2.96 -2.19
N TYR A 155 -9.13 -2.90 -3.24
CA TYR A 155 -10.14 -1.86 -3.39
C TYR A 155 -11.27 -2.01 -2.37
N ALA A 156 -11.71 -3.23 -2.09
CA ALA A 156 -12.72 -3.49 -1.06
C ALA A 156 -12.25 -3.05 0.33
N VAL A 157 -11.03 -3.41 0.72
CA VAL A 157 -10.44 -3.02 2.01
C VAL A 157 -10.03 -1.55 2.02
N GLY A 158 -9.52 -1.03 0.90
CA GLY A 158 -9.06 0.35 0.77
C GLY A 158 -10.16 1.38 1.04
N THR A 159 -11.41 1.09 0.66
CA THR A 159 -12.56 1.97 0.96
C THR A 159 -12.84 2.11 2.45
N VAL A 160 -12.42 1.13 3.26
CA VAL A 160 -12.57 1.18 4.73
C VAL A 160 -11.69 2.26 5.35
N GLY A 161 -10.53 2.56 4.74
CA GLY A 161 -9.55 3.50 5.29
C GLY A 161 -10.11 4.90 5.57
N PRO A 162 -10.66 5.60 4.56
CA PRO A 162 -11.29 6.92 4.77
C PRO A 162 -12.43 6.87 5.79
N PHE A 163 -13.28 5.84 5.73
CA PHE A 163 -14.38 5.68 6.68
C PHE A 163 -13.87 5.49 8.11
N LEU A 164 -12.90 4.60 8.31
CA LEU A 164 -12.29 4.33 9.61
C LEU A 164 -11.64 5.59 10.20
N GLY A 165 -10.89 6.35 9.38
CA GLY A 165 -10.26 7.59 9.81
C GLY A 165 -11.27 8.63 10.31
N GLY A 166 -12.34 8.86 9.55
CA GLY A 166 -13.41 9.76 9.92
C GLY A 166 -14.17 9.31 11.18
N LEU A 167 -14.50 8.03 11.27
CA LEU A 167 -15.19 7.45 12.44
C LEU A 167 -14.36 7.62 13.72
N LEU A 168 -13.09 7.24 13.68
CA LEU A 168 -12.19 7.32 14.84
C LEU A 168 -11.95 8.77 15.24
N SER A 169 -11.72 9.67 14.28
CA SER A 169 -11.53 11.09 14.55
C SER A 169 -12.79 11.71 15.18
N THR A 170 -13.97 11.39 14.70
CA THR A 170 -15.24 11.87 15.26
C THR A 170 -15.47 11.34 16.69
N ALA A 171 -15.15 10.06 16.92
CA ALA A 171 -15.35 9.42 18.22
C ALA A 171 -14.39 9.93 19.30
N THR A 172 -13.16 10.31 18.92
CA THR A 172 -12.12 10.76 19.87
C THR A 172 -11.94 12.26 19.91
N GLY A 173 -12.48 13.01 18.96
CA GLY A 173 -12.26 14.44 18.82
C GLY A 173 -10.84 14.81 18.39
N SER A 174 -9.98 13.83 17.99
CA SER A 174 -8.61 14.07 17.57
C SER A 174 -8.21 13.14 16.40
N TRP A 175 -7.05 13.45 15.77
CA TRP A 175 -6.44 12.61 14.74
C TRP A 175 -5.35 11.66 15.28
N ASP A 176 -5.14 11.64 16.60
CA ASP A 176 -4.10 10.83 17.22
C ASP A 176 -4.38 9.33 17.05
N LEU A 177 -5.58 8.89 17.44
CA LEU A 177 -5.97 7.48 17.30
C LEU A 177 -6.01 7.02 15.85
N PRO A 178 -6.60 7.76 14.88
CA PRO A 178 -6.52 7.40 13.46
C PRO A 178 -5.08 7.20 12.99
N LEU A 179 -4.16 8.10 13.28
CA LEU A 179 -2.76 8.01 12.85
C LEU A 179 -2.05 6.81 13.47
N LEU A 180 -2.30 6.51 14.75
CA LEU A 180 -1.76 5.32 15.42
C LEU A 180 -2.28 4.02 14.78
N VAL A 181 -3.57 3.95 14.47
CA VAL A 181 -4.18 2.80 13.78
C VAL A 181 -3.55 2.63 12.40
N PHE A 182 -3.40 3.70 11.62
CA PHE A 182 -2.78 3.64 10.31
C PHE A 182 -1.28 3.26 10.39
N ALA A 183 -0.56 3.72 11.40
CA ALA A 183 0.80 3.27 11.65
C ALA A 183 0.87 1.76 11.97
N ALA A 184 -0.08 1.26 12.78
CA ALA A 184 -0.13 -0.16 13.13
C ALA A 184 -0.42 -1.08 11.93
N ILE A 185 -1.04 -0.57 10.86
CA ILE A 185 -1.27 -1.30 9.60
C ILE A 185 0.06 -1.72 8.92
N ALA A 186 1.18 -1.07 9.24
CA ALA A 186 2.50 -1.51 8.81
C ALA A 186 2.81 -2.97 9.22
N ILE A 187 2.25 -3.45 10.33
CA ILE A 187 2.47 -4.82 10.82
C ILE A 187 1.87 -5.88 9.88
N PRO A 188 0.55 -5.90 9.61
CA PRO A 188 -0.03 -6.84 8.66
C PRO A 188 0.50 -6.62 7.23
N MET A 189 0.86 -5.39 6.86
CA MET A 189 1.49 -5.11 5.57
C MET A 189 2.88 -5.76 5.48
N ALA A 190 3.73 -5.65 6.49
CA ALA A 190 5.03 -6.34 6.55
C ALA A 190 4.88 -7.86 6.54
N PHE A 191 3.84 -8.40 7.18
CA PHE A 191 3.51 -9.83 7.10
C PHE A 191 3.09 -10.25 5.68
N GLY A 192 2.34 -9.43 4.97
CA GLY A 192 2.05 -9.64 3.54
C GLY A 192 3.33 -9.66 2.69
N ALA A 193 4.29 -8.75 2.95
CA ALA A 193 5.60 -8.76 2.30
C ALA A 193 6.39 -10.04 2.62
N PHE A 194 6.32 -10.53 3.85
CA PHE A 194 6.93 -11.80 4.25
C PHE A 194 6.36 -12.97 3.46
N LEU A 195 5.04 -13.10 3.37
CA LEU A 195 4.39 -14.14 2.59
C LEU A 195 4.81 -14.08 1.12
N LEU A 196 4.74 -12.89 0.49
CA LEU A 196 5.16 -12.70 -0.90
C LEU A 196 6.63 -13.04 -1.16
N SER A 197 7.51 -12.82 -0.19
CA SER A 197 8.95 -13.01 -0.35
C SER A 197 9.39 -14.46 -0.14
N HIS A 198 8.70 -15.20 0.73
CA HIS A 198 9.03 -16.59 1.10
C HIS A 198 8.16 -17.64 0.43
N SER A 199 7.05 -17.24 -0.19
CA SER A 199 6.28 -18.15 -1.01
C SER A 199 7.00 -18.41 -2.33
N GLY A 200 6.90 -19.63 -2.84
CA GLY A 200 7.43 -20.00 -4.15
C GLY A 200 6.79 -19.20 -5.29
N ILE A 201 6.60 -19.85 -6.40
CA ILE A 201 5.84 -19.33 -7.53
C ILE A 201 4.38 -19.75 -7.36
N PHE A 202 3.45 -18.92 -7.84
CA PHE A 202 2.01 -19.16 -7.71
C PHE A 202 1.55 -20.48 -8.34
N GLU A 203 2.16 -20.85 -9.46
CA GLU A 203 1.82 -22.04 -10.23
C GLU A 203 2.46 -23.33 -9.70
N ASP A 204 3.36 -23.28 -8.71
CA ASP A 204 3.97 -24.46 -8.08
C ASP A 204 3.04 -25.01 -6.97
#